data_3e0adc207bf3559bee1992956acf8ad6
#
_entry.id   3e0adc207bf3559bee1992956acf8ad6
#
_cell.length_a   1.000
_cell.length_b   1.000
_cell.length_c   1.000
_cell.angle_alpha   90.00
_cell.angle_beta   90.00
_cell.angle_gamma   90.00
#
_symmetry.space_group_name_H-M   'P 1'
#
loop_
_entity.id
_entity.type
_entity.pdbx_description
1 polymer ?
#
loop_
_entity_poly.entity_id
_entity_poly.type
_entity_poly.pdbx_seq_one_letter_code
_entity_poly.pdbx_strand_id
1 'polypeptide(L)'
;MVYCLASPLPIESTAMFSKSLQITAEPGAREGTRILHLNGSLNMETTLEFQKVVRAESSPVLIVDFGGVQYMDSAGLGAIVGAYVSAQKAQRRIALTGMNERLRALVELNRLSKILATYTSIAEAETALH
;
A
#
# COMPACT_ATOMS: atom_id res chain seq x y z
N MET A 1 -14.35 3.82 -3.20
CA MET A 1 -13.83 5.10 -3.67
C MET A 1 -12.52 4.89 -4.37
N VAL A 2 -12.35 5.55 -5.49
CA VAL A 2 -11.18 5.32 -6.32
C VAL A 2 -10.24 6.50 -6.26
N TYR A 3 -9.00 6.22 -5.90
CA TYR A 3 -7.95 7.20 -6.01
C TYR A 3 -7.18 6.80 -7.26
N CYS A 4 -7.55 7.37 -8.37
CA CYS A 4 -6.86 7.08 -9.60
C CYS A 4 -6.08 8.31 -9.94
N LEU A 5 -4.85 8.27 -9.57
CA LEU A 5 -4.05 9.45 -9.76
C LEU A 5 -3.70 9.64 -11.19
N ALA A 6 -3.87 8.63 -11.92
CA ALA A 6 -3.54 8.75 -13.28
C ALA A 6 -4.72 9.16 -14.08
N SER A 7 -5.78 9.21 -13.53
CA SER A 7 -6.89 9.53 -14.26
C SER A 7 -6.71 10.52 -15.07
N PRO A 8 -7.11 10.50 -15.70
CA PRO A 8 -7.91 10.47 -16.53
C PRO A 8 -7.46 10.55 -17.80
N LEU A 9 -7.26 10.54 -18.29
CA LEU A 9 -7.19 10.83 -19.42
C LEU A 9 -6.17 10.65 -20.20
N PRO A 10 -5.69 11.13 -20.65
CA PRO A 10 -4.78 11.14 -21.66
C PRO A 10 -3.76 10.27 -21.26
N ILE A 11 -3.89 9.94 -20.32
CA ILE A 11 -3.21 9.09 -19.83
C ILE A 11 -2.68 8.11 -20.61
N GLU A 12 -3.25 7.71 -21.51
CA GLU A 12 -2.79 6.68 -22.27
C GLU A 12 -1.41 6.95 -22.64
N SER A 13 -1.17 8.03 -23.23
CA SER A 13 0.17 8.26 -23.69
C SER A 13 1.14 8.21 -22.54
N THR A 14 0.71 8.63 -21.41
CA THR A 14 1.57 8.57 -20.25
C THR A 14 1.82 7.15 -19.84
N ALA A 15 0.78 6.37 -19.88
CA ALA A 15 0.89 5.00 -19.42
C ALA A 15 1.90 4.20 -20.25
N MET A 16 2.18 4.60 -21.44
CA MET A 16 3.15 3.88 -22.23
C MET A 16 4.53 3.94 -21.61
N PHE A 17 4.82 5.01 -20.93
CA PHE A 17 6.15 5.18 -20.37
C PHE A 17 6.20 5.02 -18.89
N SER A 18 5.13 5.29 -18.22
CA SER A 18 5.19 5.26 -16.77
C SER A 18 4.71 3.95 -16.25
N LYS A 19 5.21 3.61 -15.12
CA LYS A 19 4.73 2.47 -14.41
C LYS A 19 3.78 3.00 -13.39
N SER A 20 2.70 3.55 -13.85
CA SER A 20 1.76 4.19 -12.97
C SER A 20 1.22 3.22 -11.95
N LEU A 21 0.83 3.74 -10.83
CA LEU A 21 0.25 2.99 -9.77
C LEU A 21 -1.18 3.44 -9.62
N GLN A 22 -2.10 2.48 -9.61
CA GLN A 22 -3.50 2.78 -9.38
C GLN A 22 -3.86 2.34 -7.97
N ILE A 23 -4.56 3.21 -7.28
CA ILE A 23 -4.93 2.96 -5.90
C ILE A 23 -6.43 3.10 -5.77
N THR A 24 -7.07 2.05 -5.27
CA THR A 24 -8.51 2.03 -5.05
C THR A 24 -8.74 1.86 -3.56
N ALA A 25 -9.63 2.65 -3.00
CA ALA A 25 -9.91 2.58 -1.58
C ALA A 25 -11.34 2.15 -1.35
N GLU A 26 -11.54 1.32 -0.35
CA GLU A 26 -12.88 0.88 0.03
C GLU A 26 -12.91 0.65 1.53
N PRO A 27 -14.10 0.68 2.14
CA PRO A 27 -14.19 0.40 3.56
C PRO A 27 -13.96 -1.09 3.81
N GLY A 28 -13.36 -1.41 4.93
CA GLY A 28 -13.20 -2.79 5.31
C GLY A 28 -14.48 -3.36 5.90
N ALA A 29 -14.43 -4.63 6.28
CA ALA A 29 -15.59 -5.29 6.86
C ALA A 29 -15.91 -4.73 8.23
N ARG A 30 -14.92 -4.25 8.94
CA ARG A 30 -15.13 -3.68 10.27
C ARG A 30 -15.07 -2.19 10.22
N GLU A 31 -15.87 -1.55 11.06
CA GLU A 31 -15.90 -0.11 11.11
C GLU A 31 -14.54 0.44 11.51
N GLY A 32 -14.14 1.54 10.90
CA GLY A 32 -12.85 2.12 11.18
C GLY A 32 -11.71 1.53 10.36
N THR A 33 -12.00 0.60 9.47
CA THR A 33 -11.01 -0.03 8.62
C THR A 33 -11.17 0.43 7.19
N ARG A 34 -10.05 0.81 6.57
CA ARG A 34 -10.02 1.16 5.15
C ARG A 34 -9.03 0.23 4.47
N ILE A 35 -9.34 -0.11 3.24
CA ILE A 35 -8.48 -0.99 2.46
C ILE A 35 -8.04 -0.24 1.22
N LEU A 36 -6.73 -0.19 1.00
CA LEU A 36 -6.17 0.39 -0.21
C LEU A 36 -5.66 -0.74 -1.08
N HIS A 37 -6.26 -0.87 -2.25
CA HIS A 37 -5.82 -1.86 -3.23
C HIS A 37 -4.85 -1.18 -4.18
N LEU A 38 -3.65 -1.69 -4.26
CA LEU A 38 -2.63 -1.16 -5.16
C LEU A 38 -2.52 -2.03 -6.39
N ASN A 39 -2.40 -1.40 -7.54
CA ASN A 39 -2.24 -2.12 -8.79
C ASN A 39 -1.15 -1.41 -9.60
N GLY A 40 -0.08 -2.11 -9.90
CA GLY A 40 1.03 -1.55 -10.64
C GLY A 40 2.33 -1.79 -9.93
N SER A 41 3.25 -0.86 -10.06
CA SER A 41 4.57 -0.96 -9.43
C SER A 41 4.73 0.12 -8.38
N LEU A 42 5.37 -0.23 -7.29
CA LEU A 42 5.69 0.75 -6.25
C LEU A 42 7.17 1.00 -6.32
N ASN A 43 7.55 2.08 -6.98
CA ASN A 43 8.94 2.40 -7.23
C ASN A 43 9.18 3.89 -7.05
N MET A 44 10.39 4.32 -7.38
CA MET A 44 10.77 5.72 -7.20
C MET A 44 9.81 6.69 -7.88
N GLU A 45 9.21 6.28 -8.99
CA GLU A 45 8.31 7.17 -9.73
C GLU A 45 6.92 7.25 -9.14
N THR A 46 6.50 6.23 -8.38
CA THR A 46 5.14 6.16 -7.88
C THR A 46 5.02 6.35 -6.37
N THR A 47 6.15 6.43 -5.66
CA THR A 47 6.09 6.54 -4.20
C THR A 47 5.35 7.78 -3.74
N LEU A 48 5.48 8.88 -4.48
CA LEU A 48 4.85 10.11 -4.06
C LEU A 48 3.33 9.99 -4.07
N GLU A 49 2.80 9.33 -5.10
CA GLU A 49 1.36 9.11 -5.18
C GLU A 49 0.87 8.23 -4.05
N PHE A 50 1.63 7.18 -3.77
CA PHE A 50 1.28 6.29 -2.67
C PHE A 50 1.27 7.05 -1.34
N GLN A 51 2.30 7.86 -1.11
CA GLN A 51 2.38 8.62 0.12
C GLN A 51 1.24 9.61 0.27
N LYS A 52 0.85 10.26 -0.83
CA LYS A 52 -0.25 11.20 -0.78
C LYS A 52 -1.56 10.52 -0.37
N VAL A 53 -1.81 9.35 -0.92
CA VAL A 53 -3.05 8.64 -0.61
C VAL A 53 -3.04 8.16 0.83
N VAL A 54 -1.92 7.63 1.29
CA VAL A 54 -1.81 7.15 2.67
C VAL A 54 -2.00 8.30 3.65
N ARG A 55 -1.42 9.46 3.36
CA ARG A 55 -1.55 10.60 4.25
C ARG A 55 -2.97 11.13 4.29
N ALA A 56 -3.70 10.98 3.20
CA ALA A 56 -5.09 11.43 3.16
C ALA A 56 -6.02 10.52 3.93
N GLU A 57 -5.60 9.29 4.22
CA GLU A 57 -6.42 8.38 4.98
C GLU A 57 -6.28 8.67 6.46
N SER A 58 -7.42 8.74 7.14
CA SER A 58 -7.42 9.03 8.57
C SER A 58 -8.02 7.91 9.39
N SER A 59 -8.31 6.77 8.76
CA SER A 59 -8.93 5.66 9.47
C SER A 59 -8.00 5.08 10.52
N PRO A 60 -8.53 4.60 11.63
CA PRO A 60 -7.70 3.99 12.67
C PRO A 60 -6.95 2.76 12.18
N VAL A 61 -7.53 2.01 11.25
CA VAL A 61 -6.91 0.81 10.72
C VAL A 61 -6.85 0.92 9.20
N LEU A 62 -5.66 0.76 8.65
CA LEU A 62 -5.46 0.82 7.21
C LEU A 62 -4.82 -0.47 6.77
N ILE A 63 -5.44 -1.14 5.80
CA ILE A 63 -4.91 -2.35 5.21
C ILE A 63 -4.51 -2.02 3.79
N VAL A 64 -3.26 -2.31 3.44
CA VAL A 64 -2.76 -2.06 2.10
C VAL A 64 -2.60 -3.38 1.39
N ASP A 65 -3.36 -3.56 0.32
CA ASP A 65 -3.38 -4.81 -0.43
C ASP A 65 -2.42 -4.72 -1.60
N PHE A 66 -1.40 -5.56 -1.58
CA PHE A 66 -0.37 -5.59 -2.60
C PHE A 66 -0.62 -6.68 -3.65
N GLY A 67 -1.83 -7.22 -3.67
CA GLY A 67 -2.12 -8.30 -4.62
C GLY A 67 -1.92 -7.93 -6.07
N GLY A 68 -2.05 -6.65 -6.40
CA GLY A 68 -1.82 -6.18 -7.76
C GLY A 68 -0.44 -5.57 -7.99
N VAL A 69 0.45 -5.66 -7.02
CA VAL A 69 1.79 -5.09 -7.14
C VAL A 69 2.76 -6.20 -7.49
N GLN A 70 3.37 -6.09 -8.65
CA GLN A 70 4.31 -7.12 -9.09
C GLN A 70 5.75 -6.76 -8.79
N TYR A 71 6.04 -5.49 -8.65
CA TYR A 71 7.41 -5.04 -8.47
C TYR A 71 7.47 -3.89 -7.48
N MET A 72 8.50 -3.91 -6.66
CA MET A 72 8.77 -2.84 -5.72
C MET A 72 10.28 -2.71 -5.58
N ASP A 73 10.77 -1.48 -5.60
CA ASP A 73 12.20 -1.26 -5.39
C ASP A 73 12.42 -0.71 -3.98
N SER A 74 13.65 -0.34 -3.68
CA SER A 74 13.98 0.13 -2.35
C SER A 74 13.29 1.46 -2.02
N ALA A 75 12.99 2.28 -3.03
CA ALA A 75 12.25 3.51 -2.79
C ALA A 75 10.82 3.18 -2.38
N GLY A 76 10.22 2.18 -3.03
CA GLY A 76 8.89 1.72 -2.65
C GLY A 76 8.86 1.17 -1.23
N LEU A 77 9.87 0.38 -0.89
CA LEU A 77 9.97 -0.16 0.45
C LEU A 77 10.11 0.98 1.47
N GLY A 78 10.91 1.99 1.15
CA GLY A 78 11.06 3.15 2.01
C GLY A 78 9.74 3.88 2.21
N ALA A 79 8.93 3.97 1.17
CA ALA A 79 7.63 4.61 1.29
C ALA A 79 6.71 3.84 2.23
N ILE A 80 6.78 2.51 2.19
CA ILE A 80 5.99 1.68 3.09
C ILE A 80 6.43 1.90 4.54
N VAL A 81 7.74 1.93 4.76
CA VAL A 81 8.26 2.17 6.11
C VAL A 81 7.82 3.53 6.60
N GLY A 82 7.88 4.54 5.72
CA GLY A 82 7.42 5.87 6.08
C GLY A 82 5.94 5.90 6.46
N ALA A 83 5.13 5.15 5.72
CA ALA A 83 3.71 5.07 6.02
C ALA A 83 3.50 4.41 7.39
N TYR A 84 4.26 3.38 7.69
CA TYR A 84 4.16 2.69 8.96
C TYR A 84 4.52 3.63 10.11
N VAL A 85 5.61 4.36 9.97
CA VAL A 85 6.05 5.29 11.01
C VAL A 85 5.01 6.39 11.21
N SER A 86 4.46 6.92 10.12
CA SER A 86 3.43 7.95 10.22
C SER A 86 2.19 7.43 10.93
N ALA A 87 1.82 6.19 10.62
CA ALA A 87 0.65 5.59 11.25
C ALA A 87 0.88 5.43 12.75
N GLN A 88 2.06 5.00 13.13
CA GLN A 88 2.36 4.84 14.55
C GLN A 88 2.32 6.16 15.29
N LYS A 89 2.85 7.21 14.69
CA LYS A 89 2.82 8.51 15.33
C LYS A 89 1.41 9.03 15.51
N ALA A 90 0.51 8.65 14.61
CA ALA A 90 -0.89 9.05 14.70
C ALA A 90 -1.71 8.04 15.49
N GLN A 91 -1.08 7.03 16.09
CA GLN A 91 -1.75 5.98 16.84
C GLN A 91 -2.74 5.21 15.97
N ARG A 92 -2.36 5.01 14.72
CA ARG A 92 -3.15 4.22 13.78
C ARG A 92 -2.41 2.93 13.51
N ARG A 93 -3.13 1.95 12.99
CA ARG A 93 -2.56 0.67 12.64
C ARG A 93 -2.53 0.49 11.15
N ILE A 94 -1.47 -0.12 10.66
CA ILE A 94 -1.36 -0.39 9.24
C ILE A 94 -0.89 -1.82 9.08
N ALA A 95 -1.47 -2.53 8.12
CA ALA A 95 -1.09 -3.88 7.80
C ALA A 95 -0.98 -4.03 6.30
N LEU A 96 -0.15 -4.96 5.88
CA LEU A 96 0.12 -5.22 4.47
C LEU A 96 -0.37 -6.62 4.13
N THR A 97 -1.02 -6.77 2.99
CA THR A 97 -1.51 -8.08 2.57
C THR A 97 -1.15 -8.35 1.13
N GLY A 98 -1.19 -9.62 0.77
CA GLY A 98 -1.10 -10.00 -0.64
C GLY A 98 0.26 -9.86 -1.29
N MET A 99 1.32 -9.73 -0.51
CA MET A 99 2.65 -9.62 -1.10
C MET A 99 3.08 -10.94 -1.73
N ASN A 100 3.63 -10.85 -2.93
CA ASN A 100 4.17 -12.04 -3.57
C ASN A 100 5.55 -12.36 -2.95
N GLU A 101 6.13 -13.46 -3.40
CA GLU A 101 7.40 -13.90 -2.83
C GLU A 101 8.50 -12.86 -2.99
N ARG A 102 8.51 -12.19 -4.14
CA ARG A 102 9.55 -11.21 -4.42
C ARG A 102 9.45 -10.03 -3.45
N LEU A 103 8.25 -9.56 -3.21
CA LEU A 103 8.05 -8.46 -2.28
C LEU A 103 8.38 -8.87 -0.85
N ARG A 104 7.97 -10.07 -0.48
CA ARG A 104 8.28 -10.56 0.86
C ARG A 104 9.78 -10.74 1.07
N ALA A 105 10.47 -11.21 0.04
CA ALA A 105 11.90 -11.38 0.13
C ALA A 105 12.59 -10.03 0.36
N LEU A 106 12.09 -8.99 -0.31
CA LEU A 106 12.66 -7.66 -0.15
C LEU A 106 12.48 -7.17 1.28
N VAL A 107 11.30 -7.40 1.84
CA VAL A 107 11.03 -7.01 3.22
C VAL A 107 11.95 -7.77 4.18
N GLU A 108 12.13 -9.06 3.96
CA GLU A 108 12.96 -9.88 4.83
C GLU A 108 14.44 -9.54 4.71
N LEU A 109 14.91 -9.26 3.51
CA LEU A 109 16.30 -8.89 3.30
C LEU A 109 16.65 -7.62 4.05
N ASN A 110 15.70 -6.75 4.22
CA ASN A 110 15.93 -5.51 4.94
C ASN A 110 15.52 -5.59 6.40
N ARG A 111 15.23 -6.81 6.85
CA ARG A 111 14.91 -7.07 8.26
C ARG A 111 13.72 -6.29 8.77
N LEU A 112 12.76 -6.06 7.88
CA LEU A 112 11.57 -5.30 8.24
C LEU A 112 10.39 -6.20 8.57
N SER A 113 10.55 -7.51 8.45
CA SER A 113 9.44 -8.43 8.69
C SER A 113 8.96 -8.40 10.13
N LYS A 114 9.80 -7.97 11.04
CA LYS A 114 9.39 -7.87 12.45
C LYS A 114 8.68 -6.56 12.75
N ILE A 115 8.87 -5.57 11.90
CA ILE A 115 8.28 -4.27 12.10
C ILE A 115 6.97 -4.14 11.34
N LEU A 116 6.96 -4.60 10.10
CA LEU A 116 5.79 -4.46 9.26
C LEU A 116 4.88 -5.67 9.43
N ALA A 117 3.64 -5.42 9.80
CA ALA A 117 2.67 -6.50 9.96
C ALA A 117 2.17 -6.93 8.59
N THR A 118 2.48 -8.16 8.19
CA THR A 118 2.06 -8.68 6.90
C THR A 118 1.18 -9.89 7.08
N TYR A 119 0.18 -10.01 6.22
CA TYR A 119 -0.77 -11.10 6.28
C TYR A 119 -1.02 -11.61 4.88
N THR A 120 -1.54 -12.83 4.77
CA THR A 120 -1.77 -13.42 3.46
C THR A 120 -3.05 -12.91 2.81
N SER A 121 -4.00 -12.46 3.61
CA SER A 121 -5.27 -12.00 3.06
C SER A 121 -5.80 -10.82 3.87
N ILE A 122 -6.73 -10.10 3.25
CA ILE A 122 -7.37 -8.98 3.90
C ILE A 122 -8.18 -9.47 5.10
N ALA A 123 -8.87 -10.60 4.96
CA ALA A 123 -9.66 -11.13 6.06
C ALA A 123 -8.78 -11.46 7.26
N GLU A 124 -7.62 -12.03 7.01
CA GLU A 124 -6.69 -12.34 8.08
C GLU A 124 -6.21 -11.08 8.77
N ALA A 125 -5.90 -10.05 7.99
CA ALA A 125 -5.46 -8.79 8.56
C ALA A 125 -6.54 -8.13 9.40
N GLU A 126 -7.78 -8.15 8.92
CA GLU A 126 -8.87 -7.55 9.68
C GLU A 126 -9.07 -8.27 11.01
N THR A 127 -8.98 -9.58 10.99
CA THR A 127 -9.12 -10.34 12.22
C THR A 127 -7.99 -10.03 13.20
N ALA A 128 -6.77 -9.94 12.70
CA ALA A 128 -5.62 -9.72 13.57
C ALA A 128 -5.60 -8.31 14.16
N LEU A 129 -6.11 -7.32 13.43
CA LEU A 129 -6.03 -5.93 13.88
C LEU A 129 -7.22 -5.51 14.73
N HIS A 130 -8.20 -6.33 14.82
CA HIS A 130 -9.36 -6.07 15.67
C HIS A 130 -9.52 -7.17 16.69
#